data_f6e0ae36889f29a3d1f7d5c3301b20fd
#
_entry.id   f6e0ae36889f29a3d1f7d5c3301b20fd
#
_cell.length_a   1.000
_cell.length_b   1.000
_cell.length_c   1.000
_cell.angle_alpha   90.00
_cell.angle_beta   90.00
_cell.angle_gamma   90.00
#
_symmetry.space_group_name_H-M   'P 1'
#
loop_
_entity.id
_entity.type
_entity.pdbx_description
1 polymer ?
#
loop_
_entity_poly.entity_id
_entity_poly.type
_entity_poly.pdbx_seq_one_letter_code
_entity_poly.pdbx_strand_id
1 'polypeptide(L)'
;MFEKIYNISDQGIICDFGNEFNKEINAKVIGVFNYINNNLDIKNELGIINCIPSYNKIVIQYDLLLVSSDSIIKYISSIKEHQLTYQNNQKKFELPICYDTEYGLDLESISKQNKISIEEIIYLHHETSFYVDMMGFLPGFPFMGDLTSKLFTSRLTTPRVLVPAKSVAIVEKFCAIYPFDSPGGWNIIGKTPSKLFEKNKKNPFLLYPGAQVKFKSISKTALLNMESKHNE
;
A
#
# COMPACT_ATOMS: atom_id res chain seq x y z
N MET A 1 -16.81 15.84 -5.46
CA MET A 1 -15.99 14.62 -5.32
C MET A 1 -14.50 14.95 -5.43
N PHE A 2 -14.04 15.58 -6.49
CA PHE A 2 -12.67 16.11 -6.64
C PHE A 2 -12.58 17.52 -6.10
N GLU A 3 -11.48 17.88 -5.43
CA GLU A 3 -11.16 19.28 -5.14
C GLU A 3 -10.59 19.95 -6.39
N LYS A 4 -9.72 19.22 -7.12
CA LYS A 4 -9.07 19.76 -8.31
C LYS A 4 -8.69 18.64 -9.29
N ILE A 5 -8.75 18.93 -10.58
CA ILE A 5 -8.20 18.09 -11.66
C ILE A 5 -7.28 18.98 -12.50
N TYR A 6 -6.03 18.54 -12.72
CA TYR A 6 -5.04 19.35 -13.43
C TYR A 6 -3.95 18.52 -14.09
N ASN A 7 -3.33 19.08 -15.13
CA ASN A 7 -2.20 18.48 -15.83
C ASN A 7 -0.93 18.58 -14.98
N ILE A 8 -0.14 17.50 -14.95
CA ILE A 8 1.22 17.46 -14.37
C ILE A 8 2.30 17.30 -15.45
N SER A 9 1.90 16.88 -16.64
CA SER A 9 2.76 16.75 -17.82
C SER A 9 1.87 16.73 -19.07
N ASP A 10 2.48 16.63 -20.24
CA ASP A 10 1.76 16.51 -21.52
C ASP A 10 0.86 15.26 -21.58
N GLN A 11 1.21 14.20 -20.86
CA GLN A 11 0.51 12.90 -20.85
C GLN A 11 0.01 12.52 -19.45
N GLY A 12 -0.04 13.45 -18.50
CA GLY A 12 -0.36 13.16 -17.12
C GLY A 12 -1.36 14.13 -16.50
N ILE A 13 -2.39 13.59 -15.87
CA ILE A 13 -3.42 14.33 -15.13
C ILE A 13 -3.43 13.85 -13.69
N ILE A 14 -3.55 14.78 -12.74
CA ILE A 14 -3.88 14.46 -11.35
C ILE A 14 -5.35 14.76 -11.08
N CYS A 15 -6.04 13.78 -10.52
CA CYS A 15 -7.30 13.96 -9.82
C CYS A 15 -7.01 14.08 -8.32
N ASP A 16 -7.22 15.25 -7.76
CA ASP A 16 -6.94 15.58 -6.36
C ASP A 16 -8.24 15.55 -5.55
N PHE A 17 -8.27 14.78 -4.47
CA PHE A 17 -9.43 14.63 -3.58
C PHE A 17 -9.25 15.40 -2.26
N GLY A 18 -8.18 16.20 -2.14
CA GLY A 18 -7.86 17.01 -0.99
C GLY A 18 -6.53 16.63 -0.31
N ASN A 19 -6.24 17.33 0.79
CA ASN A 19 -4.95 17.19 1.48
C ASN A 19 -5.02 16.28 2.72
N GLU A 20 -6.20 15.79 3.07
CA GLU A 20 -6.37 14.92 4.23
C GLU A 20 -6.07 13.47 3.90
N PHE A 21 -5.49 12.76 4.88
CA PHE A 21 -5.27 11.33 4.84
C PHE A 21 -6.34 10.65 5.71
N ASN A 22 -7.49 10.36 5.14
CA ASN A 22 -8.54 9.61 5.81
C ASN A 22 -9.16 8.54 4.89
N LYS A 23 -9.81 7.55 5.51
CA LYS A 23 -10.39 6.40 4.79
C LYS A 23 -11.51 6.79 3.84
N GLU A 24 -12.29 7.81 4.14
CA GLU A 24 -13.41 8.23 3.29
C GLU A 24 -12.89 8.80 1.97
N ILE A 25 -11.84 9.64 2.04
CA ILE A 25 -11.18 10.17 0.85
C ILE A 25 -10.52 9.03 0.08
N ASN A 26 -9.78 8.14 0.75
CA ASN A 26 -9.15 7.01 0.09
C ASN A 26 -10.19 6.08 -0.56
N ALA A 27 -11.32 5.81 0.08
CA ALA A 27 -12.40 5.04 -0.51
C ALA A 27 -12.91 5.67 -1.83
N LYS A 28 -13.03 7.00 -1.89
CA LYS A 28 -13.39 7.72 -3.13
C LYS A 28 -12.32 7.54 -4.21
N VAL A 29 -11.04 7.67 -3.84
CA VAL A 29 -9.90 7.41 -4.75
C VAL A 29 -9.99 6.00 -5.33
N ILE A 30 -10.14 4.98 -4.47
CA ILE A 30 -10.24 3.59 -4.89
C ILE A 30 -11.52 3.36 -5.72
N GLY A 31 -12.63 3.99 -5.35
CA GLY A 31 -13.89 3.93 -6.10
C GLY A 31 -13.72 4.43 -7.54
N VAL A 32 -13.10 5.60 -7.73
CA VAL A 32 -12.81 6.17 -9.07
C VAL A 32 -11.80 5.30 -9.83
N PHE A 33 -10.74 4.85 -9.16
CA PHE A 33 -9.76 3.95 -9.74
C PHE A 33 -10.41 2.68 -10.30
N ASN A 34 -11.27 2.02 -9.50
CA ASN A 34 -11.99 0.82 -9.91
C ASN A 34 -12.99 1.11 -11.04
N TYR A 35 -13.70 2.24 -10.97
CA TYR A 35 -14.62 2.66 -12.00
C TYR A 35 -13.93 2.79 -13.36
N ILE A 36 -12.78 3.48 -13.43
CA ILE A 36 -12.00 3.63 -14.65
C ILE A 36 -11.48 2.29 -15.16
N ASN A 37 -10.88 1.47 -14.29
CA ASN A 37 -10.25 0.21 -14.71
C ASN A 37 -11.26 -0.88 -15.09
N ASN A 38 -12.47 -0.86 -14.55
CA ASN A 38 -13.52 -1.84 -14.87
C ASN A 38 -14.28 -1.47 -16.15
N ASN A 39 -14.17 -0.22 -16.64
CA ASN A 39 -14.78 0.25 -17.89
C ASN A 39 -13.73 0.25 -19.01
N LEU A 40 -13.37 -0.94 -19.49
CA LEU A 40 -12.30 -1.10 -20.49
C LEU A 40 -12.57 -0.34 -21.80
N ASP A 41 -13.83 -0.29 -22.26
CA ASP A 41 -14.21 0.43 -23.47
C ASP A 41 -13.90 1.92 -23.33
N ILE A 42 -14.30 2.51 -22.23
CA ILE A 42 -14.04 3.92 -21.92
C ILE A 42 -12.55 4.20 -21.76
N LYS A 43 -11.84 3.27 -21.07
CA LYS A 43 -10.39 3.39 -20.90
C LYS A 43 -9.66 3.41 -22.23
N ASN A 44 -10.08 2.55 -23.17
CA ASN A 44 -9.52 2.47 -24.52
C ASN A 44 -9.92 3.70 -25.36
N GLU A 45 -11.19 4.13 -25.32
CA GLU A 45 -11.70 5.30 -26.04
C GLU A 45 -10.98 6.60 -25.63
N LEU A 46 -10.70 6.73 -24.32
CA LEU A 46 -9.95 7.87 -23.77
C LEU A 46 -8.43 7.68 -23.82
N GLY A 47 -7.92 6.65 -24.45
CA GLY A 47 -6.48 6.40 -24.54
C GLY A 47 -5.77 6.34 -23.18
N ILE A 48 -6.47 5.91 -22.10
CA ILE A 48 -5.88 5.83 -20.76
C ILE A 48 -4.92 4.64 -20.70
N ILE A 49 -3.63 4.95 -20.59
CA ILE A 49 -2.55 3.96 -20.49
C ILE A 49 -2.49 3.39 -19.07
N ASN A 50 -2.38 4.28 -18.08
CA ASN A 50 -2.26 3.92 -16.66
C ASN A 50 -3.19 4.78 -15.80
N CYS A 51 -3.71 4.16 -14.74
CA CYS A 51 -4.43 4.83 -13.67
C CYS A 51 -3.81 4.37 -12.36
N ILE A 52 -3.20 5.29 -11.59
CA ILE A 52 -2.39 4.97 -10.41
C ILE A 52 -2.98 5.68 -9.20
N PRO A 53 -3.60 4.96 -8.27
CA PRO A 53 -4.16 5.54 -7.05
C PRO A 53 -3.05 5.76 -6.00
N SER A 54 -3.21 6.84 -5.25
CA SER A 54 -2.44 7.15 -4.05
C SER A 54 -3.38 7.33 -2.85
N TYR A 55 -2.95 7.93 -1.76
CA TYR A 55 -3.79 8.15 -0.56
C TYR A 55 -5.04 8.98 -0.85
N ASN A 56 -4.86 10.08 -1.53
CA ASN A 56 -5.87 11.12 -1.79
C ASN A 56 -5.81 11.67 -3.21
N LYS A 57 -5.11 10.99 -4.12
CA LYS A 57 -4.94 11.40 -5.51
C LYS A 57 -4.96 10.19 -6.44
N ILE A 58 -5.28 10.46 -7.71
CA ILE A 58 -5.09 9.50 -8.80
C ILE A 58 -4.26 10.20 -9.86
N VAL A 59 -3.22 9.52 -10.33
CA VAL A 59 -2.50 9.92 -11.56
C VAL A 59 -3.06 9.12 -12.71
N ILE A 60 -3.46 9.81 -13.78
CA ILE A 60 -3.92 9.21 -15.03
C ILE A 60 -2.90 9.54 -16.10
N GLN A 61 -2.31 8.53 -16.70
CA GLN A 61 -1.46 8.64 -17.89
C GLN A 61 -2.27 8.25 -19.11
N TYR A 62 -2.15 9.04 -20.18
CA TYR A 62 -2.92 8.85 -21.40
C TYR A 62 -2.07 9.07 -22.65
N ASP A 63 -2.56 8.58 -23.79
CA ASP A 63 -1.94 8.78 -25.11
C ASP A 63 -2.44 10.11 -25.71
N LEU A 64 -1.54 11.10 -25.76
CA LEU A 64 -1.85 12.44 -26.29
C LEU A 64 -2.12 12.43 -27.81
N LEU A 65 -1.76 11.35 -28.54
CA LEU A 65 -2.07 11.22 -29.95
C LEU A 65 -3.51 10.79 -30.20
N LEU A 66 -4.18 10.22 -29.19
CA LEU A 66 -5.55 9.74 -29.28
C LEU A 66 -6.56 10.75 -28.74
N VAL A 67 -6.22 11.47 -27.66
CA VAL A 67 -7.16 12.30 -26.93
C VAL A 67 -6.48 13.52 -26.29
N SER A 68 -7.23 14.62 -26.17
CA SER A 68 -6.76 15.81 -25.44
C SER A 68 -6.97 15.67 -23.94
N SER A 69 -6.13 16.34 -23.14
CA SER A 69 -6.30 16.42 -21.68
C SER A 69 -7.68 16.95 -21.28
N ASP A 70 -8.22 17.95 -22.01
CA ASP A 70 -9.53 18.53 -21.74
C ASP A 70 -10.66 17.52 -21.86
N SER A 71 -10.58 16.61 -22.84
CA SER A 71 -11.56 15.53 -23.01
C SER A 71 -11.55 14.58 -21.81
N ILE A 72 -10.35 14.20 -21.32
CA ILE A 72 -10.21 13.35 -20.14
C ILE A 72 -10.70 14.07 -18.89
N ILE A 73 -10.30 15.33 -18.69
CA ILE A 73 -10.74 16.14 -17.53
C ILE A 73 -12.26 16.26 -17.53
N LYS A 74 -12.87 16.53 -18.69
CA LYS A 74 -14.33 16.61 -18.85
C LYS A 74 -15.00 15.29 -18.48
N TYR A 75 -14.48 14.17 -18.98
CA TYR A 75 -15.01 12.84 -18.65
C TYR A 75 -14.89 12.54 -17.16
N ILE A 76 -13.70 12.69 -16.57
CA ILE A 76 -13.46 12.42 -15.16
C ILE A 76 -14.35 13.29 -14.27
N SER A 77 -14.50 14.58 -14.62
CA SER A 77 -15.38 15.51 -13.90
C SER A 77 -16.86 15.11 -13.96
N SER A 78 -17.27 14.35 -14.96
CA SER A 78 -18.64 13.87 -15.14
C SER A 78 -18.98 12.66 -14.26
N ILE A 79 -17.98 11.95 -13.72
CA ILE A 79 -18.19 10.78 -12.85
C ILE A 79 -18.93 11.21 -11.58
N LYS A 80 -20.04 10.55 -11.28
CA LYS A 80 -20.86 10.82 -10.09
C LYS A 80 -20.55 9.82 -8.98
N GLU A 81 -20.65 10.26 -7.74
CA GLU A 81 -20.34 9.45 -6.57
C GLU A 81 -21.22 8.17 -6.48
N HIS A 82 -22.48 8.24 -6.92
CA HIS A 82 -23.38 7.07 -6.94
C HIS A 82 -23.00 5.99 -7.99
N GLN A 83 -22.12 6.32 -8.94
CA GLN A 83 -21.59 5.36 -9.93
C GLN A 83 -20.41 4.57 -9.38
N LEU A 84 -19.82 5.03 -8.26
CA LEU A 84 -18.68 4.39 -7.65
C LEU A 84 -19.12 3.16 -6.86
N THR A 85 -18.47 2.05 -7.14
CA THR A 85 -18.65 0.85 -6.33
C THR A 85 -17.65 0.88 -5.18
N TYR A 86 -18.12 1.22 -4.00
CA TYR A 86 -17.38 1.01 -2.78
C TYR A 86 -17.45 -0.47 -2.46
N GLN A 87 -16.37 -1.22 -2.67
CA GLN A 87 -16.37 -2.66 -2.42
C GLN A 87 -16.56 -2.91 -0.90
N ASN A 88 -17.79 -3.22 -0.50
CA ASN A 88 -18.11 -3.67 0.85
C ASN A 88 -17.50 -5.05 1.18
N ASN A 89 -17.03 -5.80 0.17
CA ASN A 89 -16.35 -7.09 0.29
C ASN A 89 -14.85 -6.95 0.06
N GLN A 90 -14.18 -6.18 0.91
CA GLN A 90 -12.72 -6.12 0.93
C GLN A 90 -12.16 -7.51 1.27
N LYS A 91 -11.31 -8.03 0.38
CA LYS A 91 -10.63 -9.30 0.66
C LYS A 91 -9.72 -9.12 1.87
N LYS A 92 -9.88 -10.03 2.83
CA LYS A 92 -9.05 -10.06 4.04
C LYS A 92 -7.90 -11.02 3.82
N PHE A 93 -6.70 -10.56 4.13
CA PHE A 93 -5.49 -11.34 4.08
C PHE A 93 -4.96 -11.53 5.51
N GLU A 94 -4.68 -12.75 5.89
CA GLU A 94 -3.93 -13.07 7.10
C GLU A 94 -2.50 -13.42 6.69
N LEU A 95 -1.53 -12.59 7.07
CA LEU A 95 -0.13 -12.77 6.71
C LEU A 95 0.68 -13.23 7.92
N PRO A 96 1.43 -14.34 7.81
CA PRO A 96 2.33 -14.74 8.87
C PRO A 96 3.49 -13.75 9.03
N ILE A 97 3.89 -13.48 10.28
CA ILE A 97 5.04 -12.63 10.62
C ILE A 97 5.83 -13.23 11.79
N CYS A 98 7.14 -13.22 11.67
CA CYS A 98 8.06 -13.55 12.75
C CYS A 98 8.67 -12.27 13.33
N TYR A 99 8.48 -12.06 14.64
CA TYR A 99 9.01 -10.90 15.38
C TYR A 99 10.31 -11.22 16.14
N ASP A 100 10.97 -12.35 15.86
CA ASP A 100 12.27 -12.65 16.45
C ASP A 100 13.23 -11.47 16.26
N THR A 101 14.07 -11.17 17.26
CA THR A 101 14.97 -10.01 17.27
C THR A 101 15.94 -9.99 16.08
N GLU A 102 16.25 -11.16 15.52
CA GLU A 102 17.02 -11.26 14.27
C GLU A 102 16.30 -10.61 13.07
N TYR A 103 14.96 -10.59 13.07
CA TYR A 103 14.13 -10.03 12.03
C TYR A 103 13.49 -8.69 12.42
N GLY A 104 13.24 -8.50 13.72
CA GLY A 104 12.69 -7.25 14.27
C GLY A 104 13.77 -6.29 14.73
N LEU A 105 14.62 -5.85 13.80
CA LEU A 105 15.86 -5.10 14.05
C LEU A 105 15.68 -3.84 14.89
N ASP A 106 14.48 -3.24 14.89
CA ASP A 106 14.20 -1.98 15.58
C ASP A 106 13.26 -2.11 16.78
N LEU A 107 12.82 -3.32 17.13
CA LEU A 107 11.89 -3.55 18.25
C LEU A 107 12.39 -2.95 19.58
N GLU A 108 13.68 -3.13 19.89
CA GLU A 108 14.26 -2.54 21.10
C GLU A 108 14.28 -1.01 21.07
N SER A 109 14.59 -0.42 19.91
CA SER A 109 14.62 1.02 19.72
C SER A 109 13.22 1.61 19.88
N ILE A 110 12.20 0.99 19.26
CA ILE A 110 10.80 1.38 19.37
C ILE A 110 10.33 1.26 20.81
N SER A 111 10.67 0.16 21.50
CA SER A 111 10.33 -0.08 22.91
C SER A 111 10.83 1.04 23.81
N LYS A 112 12.10 1.44 23.64
CA LYS A 112 12.72 2.54 24.40
C LYS A 112 12.07 3.90 24.07
N GLN A 113 11.83 4.17 22.78
CA GLN A 113 11.26 5.45 22.33
C GLN A 113 9.82 5.63 22.82
N ASN A 114 8.99 4.59 22.68
CA ASN A 114 7.56 4.65 22.98
C ASN A 114 7.25 4.27 24.43
N LYS A 115 8.26 3.83 25.22
CA LYS A 115 8.14 3.40 26.63
C LYS A 115 7.12 2.29 26.82
N ILE A 116 7.10 1.31 25.92
CA ILE A 116 6.28 0.09 25.97
C ILE A 116 7.17 -1.14 25.77
N SER A 117 6.75 -2.31 26.24
CA SER A 117 7.53 -3.53 26.07
C SER A 117 7.48 -4.05 24.62
N ILE A 118 8.44 -4.90 24.26
CA ILE A 118 8.45 -5.56 22.94
C ILE A 118 7.18 -6.41 22.77
N GLU A 119 6.75 -7.09 23.83
CA GLU A 119 5.53 -7.89 23.84
C GLU A 119 4.29 -7.02 23.56
N GLU A 120 4.23 -5.80 24.13
CA GLU A 120 3.16 -4.86 23.87
C GLU A 120 3.21 -4.35 22.41
N ILE A 121 4.40 -4.10 21.84
CA ILE A 121 4.54 -3.74 20.42
C ILE A 121 3.98 -4.85 19.53
N ILE A 122 4.38 -6.09 19.78
CA ILE A 122 3.92 -7.26 19.02
C ILE A 122 2.40 -7.43 19.15
N TYR A 123 1.86 -7.32 20.35
CA TYR A 123 0.44 -7.42 20.62
C TYR A 123 -0.35 -6.35 19.87
N LEU A 124 0.04 -5.09 19.98
CA LEU A 124 -0.63 -3.97 19.33
C LEU A 124 -0.60 -4.08 17.80
N HIS A 125 0.54 -4.49 17.23
CA HIS A 125 0.66 -4.70 15.78
C HIS A 125 -0.20 -5.89 15.31
N HIS A 126 -0.20 -7.00 16.04
CA HIS A 126 -0.99 -8.20 15.75
C HIS A 126 -2.50 -7.93 15.82
N GLU A 127 -2.98 -7.14 16.79
CA GLU A 127 -4.40 -6.80 16.93
C GLU A 127 -4.88 -5.79 15.90
N THR A 128 -3.96 -5.05 15.24
CA THR A 128 -4.32 -4.07 14.23
C THR A 128 -4.81 -4.76 12.95
N SER A 129 -5.97 -4.31 12.44
CA SER A 129 -6.44 -4.65 11.09
C SER A 129 -6.06 -3.52 10.15
N PHE A 130 -5.03 -3.73 9.37
CA PHE A 130 -4.50 -2.75 8.45
C PHE A 130 -5.36 -2.65 7.18
N TYR A 131 -5.38 -1.46 6.61
CA TYR A 131 -5.99 -1.18 5.32
C TYR A 131 -4.91 -0.74 4.33
N VAL A 132 -4.87 -1.35 3.14
CA VAL A 132 -3.93 -0.97 2.08
C VAL A 132 -4.43 0.30 1.40
N ASP A 133 -3.87 1.44 1.77
CA ASP A 133 -4.24 2.75 1.21
C ASP A 133 -3.75 2.90 -0.24
N MET A 134 -2.53 2.44 -0.51
CA MET A 134 -1.92 2.50 -1.85
C MET A 134 -0.80 1.47 -2.02
N MET A 135 -0.43 1.24 -3.27
CA MET A 135 0.78 0.52 -3.66
C MET A 135 1.76 1.48 -4.29
N GLY A 136 3.05 1.39 -3.97
CA GLY A 136 4.05 2.30 -4.54
C GLY A 136 5.47 1.98 -4.10
N PHE A 137 6.45 2.82 -4.44
CA PHE A 137 7.87 2.65 -4.15
C PHE A 137 8.51 1.47 -4.92
N LEU A 138 8.05 0.22 -4.69
CA LEU A 138 8.51 -0.99 -5.38
C LEU A 138 7.30 -1.82 -5.82
N PRO A 139 7.43 -2.66 -6.88
CA PRO A 139 6.36 -3.59 -7.26
C PRO A 139 5.96 -4.48 -6.08
N GLY A 140 4.69 -4.39 -5.66
CA GLY A 140 4.18 -5.17 -4.53
C GLY A 140 4.39 -4.55 -3.14
N PHE A 141 4.93 -3.33 -3.02
CA PHE A 141 5.10 -2.66 -1.73
C PHE A 141 3.78 -1.99 -1.30
N PRO A 142 3.12 -2.47 -0.23
CA PRO A 142 1.89 -1.89 0.27
C PRO A 142 2.19 -0.78 1.29
N PHE A 143 1.49 0.33 1.16
CA PHE A 143 1.38 1.32 2.23
C PHE A 143 0.07 1.06 2.97
N MET A 144 0.15 0.61 4.22
CA MET A 144 -0.99 0.20 5.03
C MET A 144 -1.19 1.18 6.19
N GLY A 145 -2.38 1.76 6.27
CA GLY A 145 -2.78 2.65 7.36
C GLY A 145 -3.29 1.89 8.59
N ASP A 146 -3.86 2.66 9.51
CA ASP A 146 -4.48 2.19 10.77
C ASP A 146 -3.52 1.70 11.85
N LEU A 147 -2.23 1.96 11.74
CA LEU A 147 -1.31 1.70 12.84
C LEU A 147 -1.77 2.49 14.08
N THR A 148 -1.86 1.83 15.24
CA THR A 148 -2.21 2.51 16.49
C THR A 148 -1.18 3.58 16.86
N SER A 149 -1.63 4.72 17.40
CA SER A 149 -0.73 5.84 17.77
C SER A 149 0.33 5.47 18.80
N LYS A 150 0.10 4.44 19.62
CA LYS A 150 1.11 3.89 20.54
C LYS A 150 2.35 3.35 19.83
N LEU A 151 2.23 2.96 18.56
CA LEU A 151 3.32 2.44 17.74
C LEU A 151 3.91 3.48 16.78
N PHE A 152 3.45 4.72 16.81
CA PHE A 152 4.00 5.76 15.94
C PHE A 152 5.47 5.99 16.25
N THR A 153 6.27 5.99 15.21
CA THR A 153 7.72 6.21 15.29
C THR A 153 8.19 6.98 14.06
N SER A 154 9.18 7.83 14.23
CA SER A 154 9.78 8.57 13.13
C SER A 154 10.63 7.66 12.25
N ARG A 155 10.89 8.10 11.03
CA ARG A 155 11.90 7.45 10.16
C ARG A 155 13.26 7.44 10.85
N LEU A 156 14.08 6.44 10.54
CA LEU A 156 15.48 6.43 10.95
C LEU A 156 16.18 7.69 10.42
N THR A 157 16.97 8.32 11.26
CA THR A 157 17.77 9.51 10.91
C THR A 157 18.71 9.20 9.73
N THR A 158 19.31 8.01 9.75
CA THR A 158 20.12 7.50 8.64
C THR A 158 19.43 6.27 8.07
N PRO A 159 18.88 6.34 6.84
CA PRO A 159 18.28 5.18 6.20
C PRO A 159 19.30 4.05 6.02
N ARG A 160 18.84 2.80 6.11
CA ARG A 160 19.66 1.63 5.79
C ARG A 160 19.92 1.59 4.29
N VAL A 161 21.13 1.24 3.93
CA VAL A 161 21.51 0.94 2.54
C VAL A 161 20.79 -0.31 2.04
N LEU A 162 20.57 -1.29 2.94
CA LEU A 162 19.90 -2.54 2.66
C LEU A 162 18.87 -2.85 3.75
N VAL A 163 17.61 -2.91 3.37
CA VAL A 163 16.50 -3.53 4.09
C VAL A 163 16.24 -4.88 3.44
N PRO A 164 16.34 -6.00 4.17
CA PRO A 164 16.10 -7.33 3.57
C PRO A 164 14.67 -7.47 3.04
N ALA A 165 14.52 -8.19 1.93
CA ALA A 165 13.22 -8.55 1.39
C ALA A 165 12.32 -9.21 2.43
N LYS A 166 11.01 -8.95 2.32
CA LYS A 166 9.97 -9.46 3.23
C LYS A 166 10.02 -8.87 4.65
N SER A 167 10.87 -7.86 4.91
CA SER A 167 10.82 -7.11 6.15
C SER A 167 9.49 -6.39 6.30
N VAL A 168 8.86 -6.52 7.47
CA VAL A 168 7.70 -5.76 7.90
C VAL A 168 8.19 -4.57 8.71
N ALA A 169 7.76 -3.37 8.34
CA ALA A 169 8.28 -2.15 8.95
C ALA A 169 7.17 -1.13 9.20
N ILE A 170 7.39 -0.26 10.20
CA ILE A 170 6.46 0.81 10.56
C ILE A 170 7.14 2.18 10.51
N VAL A 171 6.34 3.19 10.23
CA VAL A 171 6.72 4.60 10.30
C VAL A 171 5.47 5.46 10.47
N GLU A 172 5.50 6.44 11.38
CA GLU A 172 4.35 7.29 11.65
C GLU A 172 3.08 6.45 11.87
N LYS A 173 2.06 6.66 11.05
CA LYS A 173 0.78 5.91 11.10
C LYS A 173 0.72 4.71 10.15
N PHE A 174 1.83 4.36 9.49
CA PHE A 174 1.86 3.37 8.43
C PHE A 174 2.64 2.12 8.81
N CYS A 175 2.19 1.00 8.25
CA CYS A 175 2.92 -0.26 8.16
C CYS A 175 3.16 -0.59 6.69
N ALA A 176 4.27 -1.26 6.39
CA ALA A 176 4.59 -1.72 5.04
C ALA A 176 5.35 -3.05 5.08
N ILE A 177 5.43 -3.69 3.91
CA ILE A 177 6.24 -4.90 3.71
C ILE A 177 7.15 -4.64 2.51
N TYR A 178 8.45 -4.79 2.69
CA TYR A 178 9.42 -4.67 1.62
C TYR A 178 9.41 -5.94 0.74
N PRO A 179 8.97 -5.88 -0.54
CA PRO A 179 8.90 -7.08 -1.39
C PRO A 179 10.28 -7.58 -1.83
N PHE A 180 11.27 -6.68 -1.90
CA PHE A 180 12.63 -6.92 -2.36
C PHE A 180 13.63 -6.23 -1.44
N ASP A 181 14.89 -6.65 -1.53
CA ASP A 181 16.01 -5.93 -0.95
C ASP A 181 16.08 -4.52 -1.52
N SER A 182 16.11 -3.52 -0.65
CA SER A 182 16.15 -2.12 -1.07
C SER A 182 16.66 -1.21 0.04
N PRO A 183 17.13 0.00 -0.26
CA PRO A 183 17.37 0.98 0.79
C PRO A 183 16.04 1.39 1.45
N GLY A 184 16.10 1.76 2.74
CA GLY A 184 14.91 2.19 3.45
C GLY A 184 15.18 2.73 4.85
N GLY A 185 14.31 3.66 5.30
CA GLY A 185 14.42 4.31 6.61
C GLY A 185 13.25 4.02 7.55
N TRP A 186 12.44 2.97 7.29
CA TRP A 186 11.37 2.57 8.19
C TRP A 186 11.91 1.63 9.27
N ASN A 187 11.24 1.60 10.41
CA ASN A 187 11.64 0.78 11.55
C ASN A 187 11.15 -0.65 11.35
N ILE A 188 12.08 -1.60 11.28
CA ILE A 188 11.81 -3.00 10.99
C ILE A 188 11.39 -3.71 12.27
N ILE A 189 10.20 -4.31 12.26
CA ILE A 189 9.60 -5.00 13.41
C ILE A 189 9.50 -6.52 13.25
N GLY A 190 9.74 -7.05 12.05
CA GLY A 190 9.66 -8.48 11.79
C GLY A 190 9.82 -8.83 10.33
N LYS A 191 9.62 -10.12 10.02
CA LYS A 191 9.73 -10.68 8.66
C LYS A 191 8.55 -11.59 8.36
N THR A 192 7.98 -11.47 7.15
CA THR A 192 6.96 -12.39 6.63
C THR A 192 7.55 -13.36 5.61
N PRO A 193 7.14 -14.64 5.55
CA PRO A 193 7.53 -15.54 4.46
C PRO A 193 6.76 -15.26 3.15
N SER A 194 5.72 -14.42 3.19
CA SER A 194 4.82 -14.19 2.05
C SER A 194 5.53 -13.49 0.89
N LYS A 195 5.32 -13.98 -0.33
CA LYS A 195 5.76 -13.33 -1.56
C LYS A 195 4.73 -12.29 -1.99
N LEU A 196 5.09 -11.00 -1.95
CA LEU A 196 4.19 -9.87 -2.27
C LEU A 196 4.01 -9.66 -3.77
N PHE A 197 5.01 -10.07 -4.54
CA PHE A 197 5.05 -9.90 -5.99
C PHE A 197 5.66 -11.12 -6.67
N GLU A 198 4.99 -11.65 -7.70
CA GLU A 198 5.45 -12.76 -8.51
C GLU A 198 5.15 -12.48 -9.99
N LYS A 199 6.17 -11.98 -10.71
CA LYS A 199 6.06 -11.48 -12.10
C LYS A 199 5.36 -12.45 -13.07
N ASN A 200 5.57 -13.76 -12.88
CA ASN A 200 5.08 -14.78 -13.83
C ASN A 200 3.65 -15.27 -13.51
N LYS A 201 3.02 -14.78 -12.44
CA LYS A 201 1.64 -15.12 -12.13
C LYS A 201 0.66 -14.25 -12.91
N LYS A 202 -0.50 -14.80 -13.25
CA LYS A 202 -1.62 -14.06 -13.86
C LYS A 202 -2.01 -12.84 -13.03
N ASN A 203 -2.02 -12.99 -11.69
CA ASN A 203 -2.19 -11.91 -10.72
C ASN A 203 -0.87 -11.76 -9.96
N PRO A 204 0.03 -10.88 -10.41
CA PRO A 204 1.38 -10.80 -9.88
C PRO A 204 1.46 -10.23 -8.46
N PHE A 205 0.46 -9.48 -8.03
CA PHE A 205 0.42 -8.81 -6.73
C PHE A 205 -0.44 -9.59 -5.74
N LEU A 206 0.11 -9.86 -4.55
CA LEU A 206 -0.65 -10.48 -3.45
C LEU A 206 -1.68 -9.50 -2.88
N LEU A 207 -1.24 -8.26 -2.63
CA LEU A 207 -2.07 -7.19 -2.07
C LEU A 207 -2.39 -6.14 -3.13
N TYR A 208 -3.46 -5.39 -2.90
CA TYR A 208 -3.93 -4.33 -3.78
C TYR A 208 -4.60 -3.22 -2.94
N PRO A 209 -4.71 -1.99 -3.46
CA PRO A 209 -5.38 -0.90 -2.76
C PRO A 209 -6.82 -1.27 -2.37
N GLY A 210 -7.18 -1.01 -1.12
CA GLY A 210 -8.48 -1.38 -0.56
C GLY A 210 -8.53 -2.74 0.13
N ALA A 211 -7.48 -3.57 0.06
CA ALA A 211 -7.40 -4.82 0.80
C ALA A 211 -7.25 -4.61 2.30
N GLN A 212 -7.74 -5.56 3.11
CA GLN A 212 -7.49 -5.61 4.55
C GLN A 212 -6.41 -6.65 4.85
N VAL A 213 -5.50 -6.32 5.77
CA VAL A 213 -4.40 -7.19 6.18
C VAL A 213 -4.38 -7.32 7.69
N LYS A 214 -4.36 -8.54 8.20
CA LYS A 214 -4.08 -8.86 9.59
C LYS A 214 -2.83 -9.73 9.64
N PHE A 215 -1.96 -9.47 10.62
CA PHE A 215 -0.77 -10.27 10.79
C PHE A 215 -1.01 -11.37 11.83
N LYS A 216 -0.42 -12.55 11.59
CA LYS A 216 -0.42 -13.68 12.51
C LYS A 216 1.00 -14.00 12.94
N SER A 217 1.27 -13.88 14.23
CA SER A 217 2.60 -14.22 14.78
C SER A 217 2.94 -15.68 14.56
N ILE A 218 4.16 -15.93 14.07
CA ILE A 218 4.74 -17.28 13.91
C ILE A 218 6.13 -17.34 14.52
N SER A 219 6.58 -18.56 14.89
CA SER A 219 7.94 -18.78 15.35
C SER A 219 8.97 -18.69 14.22
N LYS A 220 10.24 -18.48 14.57
CA LYS A 220 11.38 -18.52 13.63
C LYS A 220 11.44 -19.85 12.86
N THR A 221 11.23 -20.97 13.54
CA THR A 221 11.21 -22.30 12.90
C THR A 221 10.10 -22.39 11.87
N ALA A 222 8.90 -21.86 12.16
CA ALA A 222 7.79 -21.84 11.20
C ALA A 222 8.11 -20.95 10.00
N LEU A 223 8.73 -19.79 10.21
CA LEU A 223 9.19 -18.91 9.13
C LEU A 223 10.13 -19.65 8.17
N LEU A 224 11.19 -20.28 8.70
CA LEU A 224 12.18 -21.00 7.90
C LEU A 224 11.56 -22.16 7.12
N ASN A 225 10.66 -22.92 7.74
CA ASN A 225 9.93 -24.01 7.07
C ASN A 225 9.01 -23.51 5.95
N MET A 226 8.42 -22.32 6.09
CA MET A 226 7.62 -21.74 5.03
C MET A 226 8.47 -21.20 3.88
N GLU A 227 9.64 -20.63 4.19
CA GLU A 227 10.56 -20.11 3.17
C GLU A 227 11.20 -21.24 2.34
N SER A 228 11.54 -22.39 2.94
CA SER A 228 12.08 -23.54 2.20
C SER A 228 11.08 -24.09 1.17
N LYS A 229 9.79 -24.21 1.55
CA LYS A 229 8.73 -24.68 0.64
C LYS A 229 8.43 -23.74 -0.54
N HIS A 230 8.82 -22.49 -0.45
CA HIS A 230 8.64 -21.53 -1.56
C HIS A 230 9.80 -21.54 -2.57
N ASN A 231 10.88 -22.25 -2.27
CA ASN A 231 12.07 -22.36 -3.11
C ASN A 231 12.12 -23.70 -3.90
N GLU A 232 11.21 -24.62 -3.59
CA GLU A 232 10.91 -25.83 -4.36
C GLU A 232 9.83 -25.53 -5.45
#